data_8395a67a26a0a0c04dba3a8bf04db517
#
_entry.id   8395a67a26a0a0c04dba3a8bf04db517
#
_cell.length_a   1.000
_cell.length_b   1.000
_cell.length_c   1.000
_cell.angle_alpha   90.00
_cell.angle_beta   90.00
_cell.angle_gamma   90.00
#
_symmetry.space_group_name_H-M   'P 1'
#
loop_
_entity.id
_entity.type
_entity.pdbx_description
1 polymer ?
#
loop_
_entity_poly.entity_id
_entity_poly.type
_entity_poly.pdbx_seq_one_letter_code
_entity_poly.pdbx_strand_id
1 'polypeptide(L)'
;MRDLWYSEKYEEDVKFSVKVTQHLYSEKTPFQQIDFFDSKTFGRFFTLDGFMMVTEKDEFIYHEMITHVAMAVNPEVKRVLIIGGGDGGTAREILRYKTIKKVDLVEIDERVVRLCQQYLPLTAAPFDHDNRLVLHFQDGLDFVQTAKNNSYDLILVDSTDPIGPGEGLFTYDFYHHCERLLSNVGILINQHESPYYESDAYEMKRSHAKIKASFPIAKVYQFHMPTYPSGHWLFGFASKKYDPIKDLKSDKWESLGLYTKYYNTKLHQGAFMLPTYVKEGLENV
;
A
#
# COMPACT_ATOMS: atom_id res chain seq x y z
N MET A 1 -25.04 21.29 -20.38
CA MET A 1 -24.02 20.22 -20.40
C MET A 1 -24.40 19.22 -19.33
N ARG A 2 -24.47 17.91 -19.60
CA ARG A 2 -24.76 16.92 -18.54
C ARG A 2 -23.52 16.81 -17.66
N ASP A 3 -23.71 16.83 -16.33
CA ASP A 3 -22.64 16.58 -15.38
C ASP A 3 -22.18 15.12 -15.51
N LEU A 4 -20.86 14.92 -15.61
CA LEU A 4 -20.24 13.61 -15.64
C LEU A 4 -19.77 13.28 -14.21
N TRP A 5 -20.19 12.11 -13.69
CA TRP A 5 -19.82 11.63 -12.37
C TRP A 5 -19.19 10.24 -12.50
N TYR A 6 -18.03 10.07 -11.92
CA TYR A 6 -17.52 8.76 -11.53
C TYR A 6 -18.25 8.33 -10.26
N SER A 7 -18.62 7.07 -10.16
CA SER A 7 -19.26 6.53 -8.96
C SER A 7 -18.74 5.12 -8.69
N GLU A 8 -18.12 4.94 -7.55
CA GLU A 8 -17.74 3.66 -6.99
C GLU A 8 -18.90 3.15 -6.13
N LYS A 9 -19.44 1.98 -6.47
CA LYS A 9 -20.42 1.29 -5.64
C LYS A 9 -19.66 0.44 -4.64
N TYR A 10 -19.88 0.69 -3.37
CA TYR A 10 -19.15 0.06 -2.29
C TYR A 10 -19.98 -1.03 -1.59
N GLU A 11 -21.15 -0.65 -1.11
CA GLU A 11 -22.17 -1.56 -0.58
C GLU A 11 -23.43 -1.46 -1.44
N GLU A 12 -24.46 -2.23 -1.11
CA GLU A 12 -25.70 -2.22 -1.90
C GLU A 12 -26.33 -0.82 -1.99
N ASP A 13 -26.25 -0.07 -0.89
CA ASP A 13 -26.84 1.26 -0.70
C ASP A 13 -25.82 2.38 -0.47
N VAL A 14 -24.52 2.07 -0.57
CA VAL A 14 -23.41 3.03 -0.38
C VAL A 14 -22.61 3.19 -1.65
N LYS A 15 -22.39 4.43 -2.05
CA LYS A 15 -21.47 4.78 -3.13
C LYS A 15 -20.69 6.05 -2.82
N PHE A 16 -19.44 6.08 -3.25
CA PHE A 16 -18.64 7.28 -3.32
C PHE A 16 -18.71 7.85 -4.75
N SER A 17 -18.89 9.17 -4.88
CA SER A 17 -19.02 9.76 -6.21
C SER A 17 -18.20 11.05 -6.31
N VAL A 18 -17.48 11.18 -7.43
CA VAL A 18 -16.67 12.35 -7.77
C VAL A 18 -17.13 12.92 -9.09
N LYS A 19 -17.41 14.25 -9.12
CA LYS A 19 -17.66 14.94 -10.38
C LYS A 19 -16.37 15.03 -11.18
N VAL A 20 -16.39 14.50 -12.41
CA VAL A 20 -15.24 14.50 -13.30
C VAL A 20 -15.43 15.49 -14.44
N THR A 21 -14.34 16.09 -14.87
CA THR A 21 -14.31 17.00 -16.00
C THR A 21 -14.11 16.26 -17.33
N GLN A 22 -13.38 15.15 -17.26
CA GLN A 22 -13.09 14.32 -18.43
C GLN A 22 -12.80 12.87 -18.01
N HIS A 23 -13.24 11.92 -18.84
CA HIS A 23 -12.73 10.55 -18.90
C HIS A 23 -11.58 10.53 -19.89
N LEU A 24 -10.35 10.34 -19.38
CA LEU A 24 -9.12 10.50 -20.14
C LEU A 24 -8.75 9.27 -20.95
N TYR A 25 -8.96 8.10 -20.35
CA TYR A 25 -8.54 6.83 -20.90
C TYR A 25 -9.34 5.68 -20.33
N SER A 26 -9.50 4.60 -21.12
CA SER A 26 -10.16 3.36 -20.72
C SER A 26 -9.55 2.18 -21.47
N GLU A 27 -9.15 1.12 -20.77
CA GLU A 27 -8.60 -0.10 -21.36
C GLU A 27 -8.98 -1.31 -20.51
N LYS A 28 -9.39 -2.40 -21.17
CA LYS A 28 -9.55 -3.72 -20.56
C LYS A 28 -8.30 -4.54 -20.83
N THR A 29 -7.54 -4.85 -19.79
CA THR A 29 -6.40 -5.76 -19.87
C THR A 29 -6.83 -7.20 -19.60
N PRO A 30 -5.93 -8.19 -19.70
CA PRO A 30 -6.22 -9.54 -19.24
C PRO A 30 -6.54 -9.67 -17.76
N PHE A 31 -6.15 -8.67 -16.94
CA PHE A 31 -6.26 -8.68 -15.48
C PHE A 31 -7.47 -7.89 -14.99
N GLN A 32 -7.68 -6.67 -15.55
CA GLN A 32 -8.63 -5.71 -14.99
C GLN A 32 -9.04 -4.63 -15.99
N GLN A 33 -10.08 -3.88 -15.66
CA GLN A 33 -10.47 -2.66 -16.35
C GLN A 33 -9.70 -1.48 -15.75
N ILE A 34 -9.02 -0.69 -16.58
CA ILE A 34 -8.26 0.51 -16.13
C ILE A 34 -8.93 1.75 -16.73
N ASP A 35 -9.30 2.69 -15.89
CA ASP A 35 -9.89 3.96 -16.31
C ASP A 35 -9.16 5.15 -15.66
N PHE A 36 -8.87 6.21 -16.43
CA PHE A 36 -8.29 7.46 -15.95
C PHE A 36 -9.26 8.61 -16.14
N PHE A 37 -9.32 9.46 -15.13
CA PHE A 37 -10.24 10.60 -15.09
C PHE A 37 -9.51 11.88 -14.67
N ASP A 38 -10.08 13.03 -15.08
CA ASP A 38 -9.75 14.35 -14.54
C ASP A 38 -10.87 14.86 -13.64
N SER A 39 -10.52 15.40 -12.48
CA SER A 39 -11.43 16.05 -11.54
C SER A 39 -10.87 17.39 -11.11
N LYS A 40 -11.74 18.41 -11.02
CA LYS A 40 -11.34 19.73 -10.53
C LYS A 40 -10.88 19.71 -9.07
N THR A 41 -11.44 18.82 -8.26
CA THR A 41 -11.17 18.77 -6.81
C THR A 41 -10.00 17.88 -6.47
N PHE A 42 -9.86 16.73 -7.16
CA PHE A 42 -8.89 15.69 -6.83
C PHE A 42 -7.71 15.60 -7.81
N GLY A 43 -7.73 16.40 -8.91
CA GLY A 43 -6.78 16.26 -10.00
C GLY A 43 -7.06 15.00 -10.80
N ARG A 44 -6.03 14.42 -11.40
CA ARG A 44 -6.14 13.12 -12.06
C ARG A 44 -6.24 12.00 -11.04
N PHE A 45 -7.00 10.99 -11.43
CA PHE A 45 -7.10 9.75 -10.67
C PHE A 45 -7.34 8.59 -11.61
N PHE A 46 -7.06 7.39 -11.16
CA PHE A 46 -7.40 6.19 -11.89
C PHE A 46 -8.13 5.17 -11.03
N THR A 47 -8.80 4.26 -11.73
CA THR A 47 -9.57 3.18 -11.11
C THR A 47 -9.18 1.85 -11.73
N LEU A 48 -9.25 0.78 -10.94
CA LEU A 48 -9.13 -0.60 -11.36
C LEU A 48 -10.44 -1.29 -11.07
N ASP A 49 -11.05 -1.88 -12.10
CA ASP A 49 -12.41 -2.50 -12.06
C ASP A 49 -13.48 -1.60 -11.42
N GLY A 50 -13.31 -0.28 -11.54
CA GLY A 50 -14.21 0.72 -10.99
C GLY A 50 -13.92 1.13 -9.55
N PHE A 51 -12.90 0.59 -8.89
CA PHE A 51 -12.43 1.02 -7.57
C PHE A 51 -11.37 2.11 -7.70
N MET A 52 -11.48 3.16 -6.89
CA MET A 52 -10.52 4.27 -6.91
C MET A 52 -9.20 3.88 -6.25
N MET A 53 -8.11 3.94 -7.01
CA MET A 53 -6.78 3.58 -6.52
C MET A 53 -6.05 4.78 -5.91
N VAL A 54 -5.76 5.80 -6.70
CA VAL A 54 -5.06 7.01 -6.24
C VAL A 54 -5.61 8.25 -6.91
N THR A 55 -5.53 9.39 -6.22
CA THR A 55 -5.75 10.73 -6.80
C THR A 55 -4.52 11.61 -6.57
N GLU A 56 -4.22 12.54 -7.48
CA GLU A 56 -3.10 13.49 -7.31
C GLU A 56 -3.18 14.30 -6.01
N LYS A 57 -4.38 14.45 -5.45
CA LYS A 57 -4.60 15.29 -4.27
C LYS A 57 -4.19 14.63 -2.97
N ASP A 58 -4.42 13.34 -2.79
CA ASP A 58 -4.30 12.66 -1.49
C ASP A 58 -3.46 11.38 -1.49
N GLU A 59 -2.92 10.95 -2.64
CA GLU A 59 -2.09 9.75 -2.75
C GLU A 59 -0.92 9.72 -1.75
N PHE A 60 -0.38 10.89 -1.40
CA PHE A 60 0.72 11.00 -0.46
C PHE A 60 0.39 10.44 0.93
N ILE A 61 -0.87 10.45 1.33
CA ILE A 61 -1.31 9.91 2.61
C ILE A 61 -0.99 8.41 2.70
N TYR A 62 -1.41 7.67 1.69
CA TYR A 62 -1.18 6.24 1.58
C TYR A 62 0.31 5.92 1.47
N HIS A 63 1.00 6.53 0.51
CA HIS A 63 2.39 6.23 0.20
C HIS A 63 3.37 6.63 1.31
N GLU A 64 3.11 7.72 2.01
CA GLU A 64 3.89 8.08 3.20
C GLU A 64 3.66 7.09 4.35
N MET A 65 2.43 6.67 4.59
CA MET A 65 2.12 5.79 5.71
C MET A 65 2.62 4.36 5.48
N ILE A 66 2.49 3.80 4.28
CA ILE A 66 3.02 2.46 3.98
C ILE A 66 4.53 2.41 4.07
N THR A 67 5.22 3.52 3.75
CA THR A 67 6.68 3.58 3.67
C THR A 67 7.34 4.02 4.96
N HIS A 68 6.96 5.19 5.48
CA HIS A 68 7.75 5.85 6.53
C HIS A 68 7.61 5.20 7.89
N VAL A 69 6.48 4.50 8.15
CA VAL A 69 6.30 3.77 9.41
C VAL A 69 7.39 2.70 9.58
N ALA A 70 7.63 1.88 8.57
CA ALA A 70 8.69 0.87 8.62
C ALA A 70 10.09 1.48 8.68
N MET A 71 10.34 2.54 7.88
CA MET A 71 11.65 3.18 7.78
C MET A 71 12.04 3.95 9.04
N ALA A 72 11.06 4.46 9.81
CA ALA A 72 11.32 5.10 11.09
C ALA A 72 11.63 4.09 12.21
N VAL A 73 11.19 2.85 12.08
CA VAL A 73 11.51 1.74 12.99
C VAL A 73 12.86 1.12 12.65
N ASN A 74 13.10 0.82 11.38
CA ASN A 74 14.38 0.27 10.90
C ASN A 74 14.99 1.16 9.81
N PRO A 75 15.78 2.18 10.16
CA PRO A 75 16.43 3.07 9.20
C PRO A 75 17.60 2.43 8.43
N GLU A 76 17.98 1.19 8.74
CA GLU A 76 19.09 0.46 8.09
C GLU A 76 18.64 -0.43 6.92
N VAL A 77 17.37 -0.34 6.51
CA VAL A 77 16.83 -1.05 5.35
C VAL A 77 17.63 -0.71 4.09
N LYS A 78 17.97 -1.74 3.31
CA LYS A 78 18.74 -1.63 2.07
C LYS A 78 18.06 -2.28 0.87
N ARG A 79 17.35 -3.37 1.07
CA ARG A 79 16.73 -4.18 0.01
C ARG A 79 15.23 -4.25 0.29
N VAL A 80 14.46 -3.75 -0.64
CA VAL A 80 13.00 -3.65 -0.51
C VAL A 80 12.34 -4.45 -1.63
N LEU A 81 11.29 -5.15 -1.27
CA LEU A 81 10.34 -5.74 -2.20
C LEU A 81 9.02 -4.98 -2.08
N ILE A 82 8.48 -4.53 -3.21
CA ILE A 82 7.14 -3.98 -3.32
C ILE A 82 6.31 -4.95 -4.15
N ILE A 83 5.18 -5.40 -3.63
CA ILE A 83 4.21 -6.24 -4.34
C ILE A 83 3.01 -5.38 -4.68
N GLY A 84 2.69 -5.22 -5.97
CA GLY A 84 1.79 -4.20 -6.48
C GLY A 84 2.49 -2.85 -6.61
N GLY A 85 1.77 -1.76 -6.35
CA GLY A 85 2.31 -0.40 -6.38
C GLY A 85 2.64 0.11 -7.79
N GLY A 86 1.91 -0.36 -8.79
CA GLY A 86 2.10 0.00 -10.20
C GLY A 86 1.90 1.48 -10.53
N ASP A 87 1.39 2.28 -9.59
CA ASP A 87 1.34 3.74 -9.72
C ASP A 87 2.69 4.44 -9.42
N GLY A 88 3.61 3.77 -8.70
CA GLY A 88 4.95 4.24 -8.38
C GLY A 88 5.09 5.06 -7.10
N GLY A 89 4.01 5.38 -6.41
CA GLY A 89 4.06 6.24 -5.22
C GLY A 89 4.82 5.63 -4.05
N THR A 90 4.60 4.35 -3.76
CA THR A 90 5.37 3.61 -2.75
C THR A 90 6.85 3.53 -3.11
N ALA A 91 7.18 3.28 -4.39
CA ALA A 91 8.56 3.31 -4.87
C ALA A 91 9.17 4.71 -4.75
N ARG A 92 8.41 5.77 -5.05
CA ARG A 92 8.84 7.16 -4.89
C ARG A 92 9.24 7.45 -3.44
N GLU A 93 8.41 7.07 -2.47
CA GLU A 93 8.70 7.34 -1.07
C GLU A 93 9.89 6.53 -0.54
N ILE A 94 10.02 5.26 -0.89
CA ILE A 94 11.13 4.42 -0.43
C ILE A 94 12.47 4.85 -1.03
N LEU A 95 12.50 5.30 -2.28
CA LEU A 95 13.72 5.73 -2.97
C LEU A 95 14.27 7.09 -2.49
N ARG A 96 13.54 7.82 -1.66
CA ARG A 96 14.04 9.03 -0.96
C ARG A 96 15.12 8.69 0.08
N TYR A 97 15.18 7.45 0.54
CA TYR A 97 16.16 7.02 1.54
C TYR A 97 17.49 6.62 0.88
N LYS A 98 18.59 7.28 1.29
CA LYS A 98 19.94 7.02 0.77
C LYS A 98 20.49 5.65 1.17
N THR A 99 19.93 5.02 2.20
CA THR A 99 20.31 3.68 2.65
C THR A 99 19.85 2.60 1.66
N ILE A 100 18.77 2.83 0.93
CA ILE A 100 18.22 1.88 -0.04
C ILE A 100 19.23 1.63 -1.17
N LYS A 101 19.48 0.38 -1.43
CA LYS A 101 20.42 -0.10 -2.49
C LYS A 101 19.70 -0.77 -3.64
N LYS A 102 18.58 -1.43 -3.35
CA LYS A 102 17.78 -2.12 -4.36
C LYS A 102 16.31 -2.15 -3.96
N VAL A 103 15.46 -1.91 -4.93
CA VAL A 103 14.01 -2.09 -4.85
C VAL A 103 13.60 -3.00 -6.00
N ASP A 104 13.00 -4.15 -5.67
CA ASP A 104 12.29 -4.98 -6.63
C ASP A 104 10.79 -4.64 -6.50
N LEU A 105 10.14 -4.21 -7.58
CA LEU A 105 8.71 -3.97 -7.64
C LEU A 105 8.08 -5.00 -8.57
N VAL A 106 7.10 -5.74 -8.04
CA VAL A 106 6.43 -6.83 -8.75
C VAL A 106 4.98 -6.42 -8.97
N GLU A 107 4.65 -6.11 -10.23
CA GLU A 107 3.32 -5.73 -10.67
C GLU A 107 2.82 -6.73 -11.71
N ILE A 108 1.61 -7.23 -11.53
CA ILE A 108 1.06 -8.24 -12.45
C ILE A 108 0.68 -7.63 -13.80
N ASP A 109 0.20 -6.37 -13.79
CA ASP A 109 -0.27 -5.68 -14.98
C ASP A 109 0.66 -4.55 -15.42
N GLU A 110 1.55 -4.84 -16.36
CA GLU A 110 2.45 -3.83 -16.94
C GLU A 110 1.71 -2.58 -17.43
N ARG A 111 0.45 -2.72 -17.87
CA ARG A 111 -0.32 -1.58 -18.37
C ARG A 111 -0.59 -0.55 -17.29
N VAL A 112 -0.79 -0.95 -16.04
CA VAL A 112 -0.93 -0.01 -14.91
C VAL A 112 0.30 0.89 -14.83
N VAL A 113 1.50 0.31 -14.83
CA VAL A 113 2.76 1.08 -14.77
C VAL A 113 2.89 2.05 -15.94
N ARG A 114 2.67 1.57 -17.18
CA ARG A 114 2.82 2.43 -18.38
C ARG A 114 1.81 3.57 -18.43
N LEU A 115 0.58 3.31 -18.01
CA LEU A 115 -0.46 4.32 -17.98
C LEU A 115 -0.24 5.33 -16.83
N CYS A 116 0.24 4.88 -15.67
CA CYS A 116 0.62 5.80 -14.60
C CYS A 116 1.82 6.69 -14.99
N GLN A 117 2.83 6.17 -15.70
CA GLN A 117 3.89 7.01 -16.29
C GLN A 117 3.32 8.11 -17.22
N GLN A 118 2.29 7.79 -17.98
CA GLN A 118 1.68 8.74 -18.92
C GLN A 118 0.75 9.75 -18.24
N TYR A 119 -0.11 9.28 -17.32
CA TYR A 119 -1.21 10.09 -16.77
C TYR A 119 -0.93 10.63 -15.36
N LEU A 120 -0.06 9.98 -14.57
CA LEU A 120 0.34 10.38 -13.21
C LEU A 120 1.88 10.50 -13.08
N PRO A 121 2.54 11.30 -13.96
CA PRO A 121 4.00 11.30 -14.08
C PRO A 121 4.73 11.72 -12.80
N LEU A 122 4.11 12.47 -11.90
CA LEU A 122 4.73 12.85 -10.61
C LEU A 122 4.75 11.69 -9.62
N THR A 123 3.72 10.86 -9.60
CA THR A 123 3.66 9.65 -8.77
C THR A 123 4.59 8.57 -9.32
N ALA A 124 4.54 8.35 -10.62
CA ALA A 124 5.29 7.33 -11.34
C ALA A 124 6.74 7.71 -11.70
N ALA A 125 7.22 8.89 -11.29
CA ALA A 125 8.55 9.40 -11.64
C ALA A 125 9.74 8.42 -11.39
N PRO A 126 9.75 7.57 -10.34
CA PRO A 126 10.85 6.63 -10.14
C PRO A 126 11.04 5.61 -11.26
N PHE A 127 10.00 5.29 -12.00
CA PHE A 127 10.06 4.27 -13.07
C PHE A 127 11.00 4.65 -14.22
N ASP A 128 11.23 5.94 -14.41
CA ASP A 128 12.04 6.44 -15.52
C ASP A 128 13.50 6.75 -15.15
N HIS A 129 13.79 6.93 -13.86
CA HIS A 129 15.01 7.64 -13.46
C HIS A 129 15.85 7.01 -12.36
N ASP A 130 15.35 6.00 -11.63
CA ASP A 130 16.11 5.44 -10.51
C ASP A 130 16.63 4.02 -10.81
N ASN A 131 17.94 3.92 -10.98
CA ASN A 131 18.61 2.66 -11.30
C ASN A 131 18.63 1.63 -10.15
N ARG A 132 18.17 2.00 -8.96
CA ARG A 132 17.98 1.08 -7.84
C ARG A 132 16.68 0.29 -7.95
N LEU A 133 15.73 0.74 -8.79
CA LEU A 133 14.43 0.13 -9.01
C LEU A 133 14.48 -0.87 -10.16
N VAL A 134 14.00 -2.07 -9.91
CA VAL A 134 13.83 -3.12 -10.92
C VAL A 134 12.36 -3.51 -10.96
N LEU A 135 11.75 -3.41 -12.15
CA LEU A 135 10.37 -3.80 -12.38
C LEU A 135 10.29 -5.26 -12.84
N HIS A 136 9.40 -6.03 -12.23
CA HIS A 136 9.07 -7.40 -12.57
C HIS A 136 7.58 -7.47 -12.91
N PHE A 137 7.26 -7.83 -14.16
CA PHE A 137 5.87 -7.98 -14.60
C PHE A 137 5.45 -9.45 -14.51
N GLN A 138 4.92 -9.84 -13.34
CA GLN A 138 4.48 -11.20 -13.05
C GLN A 138 3.61 -11.25 -11.79
N ASP A 139 3.01 -12.40 -11.54
CA ASP A 139 2.25 -12.64 -10.31
C ASP A 139 3.14 -12.51 -9.06
N GLY A 140 2.65 -11.75 -8.06
CA GLY A 140 3.37 -11.53 -6.80
C GLY A 140 3.52 -12.81 -5.96
N LEU A 141 2.53 -13.70 -5.99
CA LEU A 141 2.62 -14.99 -5.29
C LEU A 141 3.70 -15.90 -5.92
N ASP A 142 3.74 -15.99 -7.24
CA ASP A 142 4.77 -16.76 -7.96
C ASP A 142 6.18 -16.20 -7.66
N PHE A 143 6.30 -14.87 -7.62
CA PHE A 143 7.55 -14.22 -7.28
C PHE A 143 8.03 -14.61 -5.87
N VAL A 144 7.17 -14.47 -4.85
CA VAL A 144 7.59 -14.77 -3.47
C VAL A 144 7.87 -16.25 -3.25
N GLN A 145 7.22 -17.15 -3.97
CA GLN A 145 7.50 -18.59 -3.91
C GLN A 145 8.91 -18.95 -4.38
N THR A 146 9.37 -18.30 -5.45
CA THR A 146 10.63 -18.63 -6.14
C THR A 146 11.83 -17.81 -5.66
N ALA A 147 11.60 -16.67 -5.05
CA ALA A 147 12.66 -15.78 -4.57
C ALA A 147 13.46 -16.39 -3.40
N LYS A 148 14.75 -16.00 -3.31
CA LYS A 148 15.71 -16.53 -2.35
C LYS A 148 15.40 -16.07 -0.92
N ASN A 149 15.57 -16.97 0.05
CA ASN A 149 15.42 -16.66 1.49
C ASN A 149 16.34 -15.50 1.93
N ASN A 150 15.89 -14.72 2.91
CA ASN A 150 16.65 -13.62 3.51
C ASN A 150 17.16 -12.59 2.47
N SER A 151 16.37 -12.35 1.41
CA SER A 151 16.72 -11.43 0.32
C SER A 151 16.33 -9.99 0.58
N TYR A 152 15.37 -9.75 1.47
CA TYR A 152 14.82 -8.43 1.71
C TYR A 152 14.84 -8.02 3.18
N ASP A 153 14.97 -6.72 3.42
CA ASP A 153 14.92 -6.12 4.74
C ASP A 153 13.53 -5.52 5.02
N LEU A 154 12.79 -5.21 3.95
CA LEU A 154 11.44 -4.67 4.00
C LEU A 154 10.63 -5.23 2.82
N ILE A 155 9.39 -5.65 3.11
CA ILE A 155 8.39 -6.00 2.10
C ILE A 155 7.20 -5.06 2.29
N LEU A 156 6.77 -4.40 1.22
CA LEU A 156 5.60 -3.54 1.15
C LEU A 156 4.58 -4.20 0.22
N VAL A 157 3.44 -4.60 0.75
CA VAL A 157 2.33 -5.18 -0.03
C VAL A 157 1.34 -4.05 -0.28
N ASP A 158 1.47 -3.47 -1.45
CA ASP A 158 0.73 -2.33 -1.98
C ASP A 158 -0.20 -2.84 -3.08
N SER A 159 -1.17 -3.63 -2.68
CA SER A 159 -2.10 -4.33 -3.58
C SER A 159 -3.50 -3.74 -3.51
N THR A 160 -4.32 -4.09 -4.50
CA THR A 160 -5.77 -3.93 -4.42
C THR A 160 -6.35 -4.82 -3.30
N ASP A 161 -7.62 -4.63 -3.00
CA ASP A 161 -8.38 -5.47 -2.09
C ASP A 161 -8.32 -6.96 -2.50
N PRO A 162 -8.65 -7.92 -1.59
CA PRO A 162 -8.58 -9.35 -1.84
C PRO A 162 -9.65 -9.85 -2.84
N ILE A 163 -9.71 -9.20 -3.98
CA ILE A 163 -10.66 -9.47 -5.07
C ILE A 163 -9.87 -9.68 -6.38
N GLY A 164 -10.28 -10.66 -7.19
CA GLY A 164 -9.67 -10.89 -8.49
C GLY A 164 -8.17 -11.20 -8.43
N PRO A 165 -7.30 -10.47 -9.16
CA PRO A 165 -5.86 -10.74 -9.19
C PRO A 165 -5.17 -10.61 -7.83
N GLY A 166 -5.71 -9.80 -6.92
CA GLY A 166 -5.16 -9.57 -5.58
C GLY A 166 -5.41 -10.70 -4.57
N GLU A 167 -6.38 -11.58 -4.80
CA GLU A 167 -6.83 -12.58 -3.82
C GLU A 167 -5.69 -13.49 -3.30
N GLY A 168 -4.76 -13.85 -4.17
CA GLY A 168 -3.60 -14.69 -3.83
C GLY A 168 -2.66 -14.08 -2.79
N LEU A 169 -2.60 -12.75 -2.71
CA LEU A 169 -1.73 -11.99 -1.81
C LEU A 169 -2.24 -11.93 -0.36
N PHE A 170 -3.42 -12.48 -0.09
CA PHE A 170 -4.03 -12.53 1.24
C PHE A 170 -4.11 -13.96 1.80
N THR A 171 -3.30 -14.89 1.26
CA THR A 171 -3.27 -16.29 1.69
C THR A 171 -2.23 -16.51 2.80
N TYR A 172 -2.40 -17.59 3.58
CA TYR A 172 -1.40 -18.02 4.57
C TYR A 172 -0.04 -18.31 3.90
N ASP A 173 -0.06 -18.98 2.76
CA ASP A 173 1.15 -19.34 2.01
C ASP A 173 1.93 -18.09 1.56
N PHE A 174 1.22 -17.05 1.11
CA PHE A 174 1.86 -15.79 0.75
C PHE A 174 2.60 -15.15 1.93
N TYR A 175 1.95 -15.00 3.10
CA TYR A 175 2.60 -14.42 4.28
C TYR A 175 3.75 -15.27 4.81
N HIS A 176 3.62 -16.60 4.74
CA HIS A 176 4.71 -17.51 5.09
C HIS A 176 5.91 -17.35 4.13
N HIS A 177 5.67 -17.22 2.83
CA HIS A 177 6.74 -16.93 1.87
C HIS A 177 7.36 -15.55 2.12
N CYS A 178 6.58 -14.52 2.40
CA CYS A 178 7.10 -13.21 2.76
C CYS A 178 7.98 -13.27 4.02
N GLU A 179 7.56 -14.00 5.05
CA GLU A 179 8.37 -14.22 6.25
C GLU A 179 9.70 -14.85 5.91
N ARG A 180 9.73 -15.92 5.11
CA ARG A 180 10.93 -16.60 4.65
C ARG A 180 11.89 -15.68 3.87
N LEU A 181 11.36 -14.78 3.06
CA LEU A 181 12.13 -13.82 2.26
C LEU A 181 12.79 -12.72 3.09
N LEU A 182 12.20 -12.38 4.20
CA LEU A 182 12.70 -11.33 5.08
C LEU A 182 13.95 -11.77 5.84
N SER A 183 14.87 -10.83 6.02
CA SER A 183 16.03 -10.97 6.92
C SER A 183 15.57 -11.16 8.38
N ASN A 184 16.47 -11.57 9.27
CA ASN A 184 16.15 -11.81 10.69
C ASN A 184 15.64 -10.57 11.44
N VAL A 185 15.73 -9.40 10.84
CA VAL A 185 15.24 -8.12 11.35
C VAL A 185 14.24 -7.47 10.42
N GLY A 186 13.71 -8.25 9.47
CA GLY A 186 12.83 -7.77 8.42
C GLY A 186 11.46 -7.34 8.92
N ILE A 187 10.86 -6.43 8.15
CA ILE A 187 9.53 -5.87 8.38
C ILE A 187 8.68 -6.11 7.13
N LEU A 188 7.40 -6.40 7.33
CA LEU A 188 6.38 -6.41 6.29
C LEU A 188 5.32 -5.38 6.66
N ILE A 189 4.94 -4.56 5.69
CA ILE A 189 3.74 -3.72 5.75
C ILE A 189 2.79 -4.19 4.66
N ASN A 190 1.51 -4.32 4.98
CA ASN A 190 0.48 -4.65 4.00
C ASN A 190 -0.71 -3.72 4.11
N GLN A 191 -1.34 -3.43 2.98
CA GLN A 191 -2.69 -2.91 2.95
C GLN A 191 -3.60 -3.88 3.74
N HIS A 192 -4.46 -3.33 4.62
CA HIS A 192 -5.13 -4.15 5.64
C HIS A 192 -6.63 -3.85 5.77
N GLU A 193 -7.22 -3.31 4.75
CA GLU A 193 -8.63 -2.97 4.59
C GLU A 193 -9.15 -1.87 5.54
N SER A 194 -10.41 -1.53 5.32
CA SER A 194 -11.18 -0.69 6.24
C SER A 194 -11.73 -1.53 7.40
N PRO A 195 -11.73 -1.02 8.64
CA PRO A 195 -12.39 -1.71 9.75
C PRO A 195 -13.88 -1.41 9.84
N TYR A 196 -14.43 -0.59 8.95
CA TYR A 196 -15.74 0.02 9.12
C TYR A 196 -16.89 -0.77 8.49
N TYR A 197 -16.79 -1.11 7.20
CA TYR A 197 -17.80 -1.91 6.51
C TYR A 197 -17.61 -3.39 6.81
N GLU A 198 -18.73 -4.16 6.85
CA GLU A 198 -18.67 -5.56 7.27
C GLU A 198 -17.81 -6.43 6.37
N SER A 199 -17.89 -6.22 5.05
CA SER A 199 -17.07 -6.94 4.06
C SER A 199 -15.58 -6.75 4.31
N ASP A 200 -15.14 -5.50 4.46
CA ASP A 200 -13.74 -5.17 4.67
C ASP A 200 -13.25 -5.60 6.04
N ALA A 201 -14.07 -5.36 7.09
CA ALA A 201 -13.75 -5.79 8.44
C ALA A 201 -13.61 -7.32 8.55
N TYR A 202 -14.32 -8.08 7.73
CA TYR A 202 -14.15 -9.52 7.63
C TYR A 202 -12.79 -9.88 7.01
N GLU A 203 -12.41 -9.26 5.90
CA GLU A 203 -11.10 -9.50 5.27
C GLU A 203 -9.94 -8.99 6.11
N MET A 204 -10.08 -7.85 6.78
CA MET A 204 -9.14 -7.34 7.79
C MET A 204 -8.83 -8.41 8.85
N LYS A 205 -9.86 -9.03 9.44
CA LYS A 205 -9.71 -10.07 10.46
C LYS A 205 -9.01 -11.30 9.90
N ARG A 206 -9.42 -11.77 8.73
CA ARG A 206 -8.81 -12.95 8.06
C ARG A 206 -7.34 -12.73 7.76
N SER A 207 -6.98 -11.56 7.21
CA SER A 207 -5.59 -11.20 6.90
C SER A 207 -4.76 -11.09 8.17
N HIS A 208 -5.32 -10.44 9.20
CA HIS A 208 -4.62 -10.30 10.48
C HIS A 208 -4.31 -11.64 11.15
N ALA A 209 -5.26 -12.58 11.15
CA ALA A 209 -5.06 -13.94 11.67
C ALA A 209 -3.89 -14.65 10.98
N LYS A 210 -3.79 -14.55 9.64
CA LYS A 210 -2.73 -15.17 8.85
C LYS A 210 -1.37 -14.54 9.14
N ILE A 211 -1.33 -13.22 9.29
CA ILE A 211 -0.10 -12.48 9.63
C ILE A 211 0.36 -12.85 11.04
N LYS A 212 -0.55 -12.89 12.03
CA LYS A 212 -0.23 -13.35 13.41
C LYS A 212 0.32 -14.76 13.44
N ALA A 213 -0.17 -15.65 12.59
CA ALA A 213 0.34 -17.02 12.50
C ALA A 213 1.73 -17.10 11.86
N SER A 214 2.11 -16.12 11.04
CA SER A 214 3.38 -16.12 10.28
C SER A 214 4.49 -15.32 10.97
N PHE A 215 4.16 -14.33 11.79
CA PHE A 215 5.14 -13.40 12.38
C PHE A 215 5.05 -13.32 13.90
N PRO A 216 6.18 -13.22 14.61
CA PRO A 216 6.19 -13.08 16.07
C PRO A 216 5.64 -11.74 16.58
N ILE A 217 5.69 -10.71 15.73
CA ILE A 217 5.14 -9.37 16.00
C ILE A 217 4.20 -9.01 14.87
N ALA A 218 2.92 -8.83 15.22
CA ALA A 218 1.88 -8.36 14.30
C ALA A 218 1.11 -7.23 14.99
N LYS A 219 1.08 -6.06 14.37
CA LYS A 219 0.38 -4.86 14.83
C LYS A 219 -0.41 -4.26 13.67
N VAL A 220 -1.36 -3.42 13.98
CA VAL A 220 -2.15 -2.68 12.99
C VAL A 220 -2.09 -1.20 13.31
N TYR A 221 -2.02 -0.36 12.29
CA TYR A 221 -2.09 1.09 12.43
C TYR A 221 -3.04 1.70 11.41
N GLN A 222 -3.60 2.83 11.79
CA GLN A 222 -4.67 3.51 11.04
C GLN A 222 -4.18 4.78 10.36
N PHE A 223 -4.86 5.13 9.28
CA PHE A 223 -4.70 6.41 8.60
C PHE A 223 -6.04 6.84 8.00
N HIS A 224 -6.15 8.12 7.62
CA HIS A 224 -7.35 8.67 7.03
C HIS A 224 -7.13 8.95 5.56
N MET A 225 -7.88 8.25 4.70
CA MET A 225 -7.81 8.39 3.25
C MET A 225 -9.14 8.95 2.73
N PRO A 226 -9.21 10.26 2.42
CA PRO A 226 -10.50 10.93 2.12
C PRO A 226 -11.25 10.35 0.92
N THR A 227 -10.53 9.77 -0.04
CA THR A 227 -11.12 9.21 -1.26
C THR A 227 -11.43 7.73 -1.19
N TYR A 228 -11.01 7.03 -0.13
CA TYR A 228 -11.43 5.66 0.10
C TYR A 228 -12.72 5.61 0.91
N PRO A 229 -13.65 4.70 0.58
CA PRO A 229 -14.89 4.57 1.34
C PRO A 229 -14.63 4.42 2.84
N SER A 230 -15.49 4.98 3.68
CA SER A 230 -15.31 5.21 5.11
C SER A 230 -14.26 6.28 5.52
N GLY A 231 -13.24 6.54 4.71
CA GLY A 231 -12.12 7.42 5.08
C GLY A 231 -11.19 6.86 6.17
N HIS A 232 -11.54 5.74 6.78
CA HIS A 232 -10.75 5.07 7.82
C HIS A 232 -10.15 3.78 7.27
N TRP A 233 -8.83 3.75 7.10
CA TRP A 233 -8.10 2.66 6.49
C TRP A 233 -6.96 2.19 7.37
N LEU A 234 -6.52 0.94 7.16
CA LEU A 234 -5.52 0.31 8.00
C LEU A 234 -4.34 -0.21 7.19
N PHE A 235 -3.19 -0.23 7.85
CA PHE A 235 -2.04 -1.02 7.46
C PHE A 235 -1.69 -2.04 8.54
N GLY A 236 -1.30 -3.23 8.13
CA GLY A 236 -0.66 -4.22 8.99
C GLY A 236 0.85 -3.97 9.07
N PHE A 237 1.40 -4.11 10.25
CA PHE A 237 2.84 -4.11 10.52
C PHE A 237 3.23 -5.46 11.09
N ALA A 238 4.02 -6.22 10.36
CA ALA A 238 4.55 -7.49 10.82
C ALA A 238 6.09 -7.46 10.87
N SER A 239 6.69 -8.03 11.89
CA SER A 239 8.14 -7.99 12.07
C SER A 239 8.66 -9.24 12.76
N LYS A 240 9.89 -9.63 12.40
CA LYS A 240 10.64 -10.68 13.09
C LYS A 240 11.26 -10.20 14.41
N LYS A 241 11.43 -8.87 14.58
CA LYS A 241 12.20 -8.32 15.70
C LYS A 241 11.63 -7.05 16.29
N TYR A 242 11.21 -6.10 15.46
CA TYR A 242 10.92 -4.74 15.90
C TYR A 242 9.46 -4.56 16.32
N ASP A 243 9.24 -3.98 17.50
CA ASP A 243 7.95 -3.41 17.89
C ASP A 243 7.85 -1.98 17.32
N PRO A 244 6.79 -1.64 16.57
CA PRO A 244 6.73 -0.37 15.87
C PRO A 244 6.69 0.86 16.78
N ILE A 245 6.26 0.71 18.03
CA ILE A 245 6.18 1.82 18.99
C ILE A 245 7.48 1.89 19.81
N LYS A 246 7.92 0.76 20.39
CA LYS A 246 9.09 0.70 21.29
C LYS A 246 10.41 0.95 20.56
N ASP A 247 10.49 0.50 19.31
CA ASP A 247 11.71 0.60 18.49
C ASP A 247 11.69 1.79 17.53
N LEU A 248 10.70 2.68 17.62
CA LEU A 248 10.64 3.91 16.82
C LEU A 248 11.89 4.78 17.06
N LYS A 249 12.59 5.14 15.99
CA LYS A 249 13.80 5.96 15.98
C LYS A 249 13.46 7.41 15.58
N SER A 250 12.63 8.08 16.35
CA SER A 250 12.12 9.43 16.04
C SER A 250 13.25 10.41 15.65
N ASP A 251 14.24 10.61 16.53
CA ASP A 251 15.33 11.56 16.29
C ASP A 251 16.12 11.24 15.03
N LYS A 252 16.35 9.93 14.77
CA LYS A 252 17.08 9.50 13.59
C LYS A 252 16.27 9.76 12.32
N TRP A 253 14.97 9.49 12.32
CA TRP A 253 14.12 9.76 11.18
C TRP A 253 14.00 11.27 10.91
N GLU A 254 13.78 12.07 11.94
CA GLU A 254 13.67 13.53 11.84
C GLU A 254 14.98 14.17 11.33
N SER A 255 16.14 13.62 11.72
CA SER A 255 17.45 14.08 11.23
C SER A 255 17.65 13.88 9.71
N LEU A 256 16.85 13.06 9.04
CA LEU A 256 16.89 12.90 7.59
C LEU A 256 16.39 14.16 6.85
N GLY A 257 15.61 15.01 7.51
CA GLY A 257 15.07 16.25 6.94
C GLY A 257 14.11 15.98 5.75
N LEU A 258 13.46 14.84 5.71
CA LEU A 258 12.51 14.50 4.67
C LEU A 258 11.24 15.34 4.84
N TYR A 259 10.87 16.09 3.81
CA TYR A 259 9.58 16.75 3.80
C TYR A 259 8.45 15.73 3.56
N THR A 260 7.49 15.68 4.46
CA THR A 260 6.28 14.86 4.38
C THR A 260 5.05 15.75 4.60
N LYS A 261 3.94 15.41 3.95
CA LYS A 261 2.68 16.15 4.07
C LYS A 261 1.77 15.55 5.16
N TYR A 262 1.89 14.25 5.39
CA TYR A 262 1.01 13.51 6.31
C TYR A 262 1.80 12.86 7.44
N TYR A 263 2.80 12.06 7.11
CA TYR A 263 3.56 11.31 8.10
C TYR A 263 4.44 12.24 8.97
N ASN A 264 4.47 11.98 10.26
CA ASN A 264 5.47 12.47 11.21
C ASN A 264 5.57 11.50 12.39
N THR A 265 6.63 11.59 13.19
CA THR A 265 6.89 10.64 14.29
C THR A 265 5.86 10.66 15.41
N LYS A 266 5.15 11.77 15.61
CA LYS A 266 4.04 11.86 16.57
C LYS A 266 2.78 11.20 16.03
N LEU A 267 2.47 11.41 14.75
CA LEU A 267 1.38 10.72 14.07
C LEU A 267 1.63 9.21 14.05
N HIS A 268 2.89 8.77 13.83
CA HIS A 268 3.27 7.37 13.90
C HIS A 268 2.78 6.71 15.20
N GLN A 269 3.07 7.31 16.35
CA GLN A 269 2.63 6.79 17.64
C GLN A 269 1.10 6.78 17.77
N GLY A 270 0.46 7.87 17.36
CA GLY A 270 -1.00 8.00 17.39
C GLY A 270 -1.72 7.03 16.46
N ALA A 271 -1.12 6.68 15.31
CA ALA A 271 -1.69 5.76 14.34
C ALA A 271 -1.91 4.34 14.91
N PHE A 272 -1.11 3.90 15.88
CA PHE A 272 -1.31 2.61 16.56
C PHE A 272 -2.33 2.66 17.72
N MET A 273 -2.88 3.84 18.02
CA MET A 273 -3.95 4.00 19.03
C MET A 273 -5.31 3.78 18.36
N LEU A 274 -5.66 2.51 18.18
CA LEU A 274 -6.87 2.11 17.47
C LEU A 274 -8.15 2.34 18.29
N PRO A 275 -9.28 2.68 17.63
CA PRO A 275 -10.59 2.67 18.26
C PRO A 275 -10.94 1.32 18.88
N THR A 276 -11.79 1.34 19.91
CA THR A 276 -12.16 0.11 20.67
C THR A 276 -12.72 -0.98 19.76
N TYR A 277 -13.64 -0.66 18.86
CA TYR A 277 -14.24 -1.67 17.96
C TYR A 277 -13.22 -2.33 17.02
N VAL A 278 -12.19 -1.58 16.58
CA VAL A 278 -11.09 -2.13 15.76
C VAL A 278 -10.24 -3.09 16.58
N LYS A 279 -9.88 -2.69 17.80
CA LYS A 279 -9.12 -3.56 18.74
C LYS A 279 -9.84 -4.85 19.01
N GLU A 280 -11.11 -4.77 19.40
CA GLU A 280 -11.95 -5.95 19.66
C GLU A 280 -12.05 -6.86 18.44
N GLY A 281 -12.18 -6.27 17.22
CA GLY A 281 -12.19 -7.02 15.98
C GLY A 281 -10.89 -7.78 15.70
N LEU A 282 -9.73 -7.23 16.10
CA LEU A 282 -8.41 -7.81 15.88
C LEU A 282 -7.96 -8.77 17.01
N GLU A 283 -8.47 -8.62 18.23
CA GLU A 283 -8.13 -9.47 19.37
C GLU A 283 -8.78 -10.86 19.27
N ASN A 284 -9.93 -10.96 18.64
CA ASN A 284 -10.75 -12.17 18.54
C ASN A 284 -10.38 -13.07 17.33
N VAL A 285 -9.19 -12.90 16.73
CA VAL A 285 -8.70 -13.67 15.57
C VAL A 285 -7.33 -14.29 15.80
#